data_4363ff60f412bfcad94eb89e6db8c45c
#
_entry.id   4363ff60f412bfcad94eb89e6db8c45c
#
_cell.length_a   1.000
_cell.length_b   1.000
_cell.length_c   1.000
_cell.angle_alpha   90.00
_cell.angle_beta   90.00
_cell.angle_gamma   90.00
#
_symmetry.space_group_name_H-M   'P 1'
#
loop_
_entity.id
_entity.type
_entity.pdbx_description
1 polymer ?
#
loop_
_entity_poly.entity_id
_entity_poly.type
_entity_poly.pdbx_seq_one_letter_code
_entity_poly.pdbx_strand_id
1 'polypeptide(L)'
;MLNKLENSIKLKKLFSLLRDIPFFFLDYFLIIFSFLKNLILKRELYKKNLVFVTGADNSFFESLVQLVDHFQNKFPNNTLIIYNLGINERKLSNLISSYPNIIVKQFNFHEYPTFYSKRDNFKKLGSYAWKSAIIYEVIKEYESQVIWMDTGNLVKGKLIFLRIVLSAFGFVSPFSVGSIKEWTHPSVLDVLSV
;
A
#
# COMPACT_ATOMS: atom_id res chain seq x y z
N MET A 1 38.66 13.86 -11.60
CA MET A 1 37.95 13.07 -10.57
C MET A 1 36.44 13.14 -10.78
N LEU A 2 35.85 14.29 -11.01
CA LEU A 2 34.41 14.52 -11.26
C LEU A 2 33.86 13.72 -12.45
N ASN A 3 34.53 13.68 -13.60
CA ASN A 3 34.11 12.94 -14.79
C ASN A 3 34.02 11.40 -14.58
N LYS A 4 34.84 10.86 -13.69
CA LYS A 4 34.81 9.44 -13.34
C LYS A 4 33.60 9.08 -12.46
N LEU A 5 33.20 10.02 -11.60
CA LEU A 5 32.03 9.88 -10.74
C LEU A 5 30.73 9.97 -11.55
N GLU A 6 30.67 10.90 -12.48
CA GLU A 6 29.51 11.12 -13.35
C GLU A 6 29.27 9.93 -14.30
N ASN A 7 30.31 9.37 -14.87
CA ASN A 7 30.24 8.16 -15.67
C ASN A 7 29.82 6.94 -14.84
N SER A 8 30.26 6.83 -13.59
CA SER A 8 29.84 5.75 -12.68
C SER A 8 28.33 5.84 -12.35
N ILE A 9 27.81 7.05 -12.16
CA ILE A 9 26.39 7.28 -11.86
C ILE A 9 25.54 6.97 -13.11
N LYS A 10 25.98 7.40 -14.31
CA LYS A 10 25.28 7.10 -15.57
C LYS A 10 25.27 5.58 -15.84
N LEU A 11 26.38 4.89 -15.58
CA LEU A 11 26.46 3.44 -15.75
C LEU A 11 25.52 2.70 -14.79
N LYS A 12 25.50 3.07 -13.52
CA LYS A 12 24.57 2.50 -12.52
C LYS A 12 23.10 2.70 -12.91
N LYS A 13 22.78 3.88 -13.43
CA LYS A 13 21.43 4.20 -13.91
C LYS A 13 21.03 3.39 -15.13
N LEU A 14 21.97 3.17 -16.05
CA LEU A 14 21.78 2.30 -17.24
C LEU A 14 21.59 0.83 -16.82
N PHE A 15 22.40 0.31 -15.91
CA PHE A 15 22.25 -1.06 -15.39
C PHE A 15 20.92 -1.27 -14.65
N SER A 16 20.45 -0.28 -13.88
CA SER A 16 19.14 -0.38 -13.24
C SER A 16 18.01 -0.43 -14.27
N LEU A 17 18.06 0.40 -15.31
CA LEU A 17 17.09 0.38 -16.40
C LEU A 17 17.07 -0.96 -17.16
N LEU A 18 18.24 -1.50 -17.48
CA LEU A 18 18.35 -2.80 -18.15
C LEU A 18 17.84 -3.96 -17.28
N ARG A 19 18.06 -3.90 -15.98
CA ARG A 19 17.53 -4.88 -15.02
C ARG A 19 16.01 -4.86 -14.96
N ASP A 20 15.40 -3.69 -15.10
CA ASP A 20 13.97 -3.49 -14.92
C ASP A 20 13.17 -3.77 -16.22
N ILE A 21 13.84 -3.89 -17.38
CA ILE A 21 13.23 -4.25 -18.67
C ILE A 21 12.41 -5.57 -18.62
N PRO A 22 12.91 -6.69 -18.04
CA PRO A 22 12.14 -7.93 -17.96
C PRO A 22 10.87 -7.76 -17.12
N PHE A 23 10.91 -6.97 -16.05
CA PHE A 23 9.75 -6.67 -15.20
C PHE A 23 8.71 -5.85 -15.95
N PHE A 24 9.14 -4.93 -16.79
CA PHE A 24 8.25 -4.13 -17.63
C PHE A 24 7.44 -5.01 -18.61
N PHE A 25 8.09 -5.97 -19.27
CA PHE A 25 7.41 -6.95 -20.14
C PHE A 25 6.47 -7.85 -19.33
N LEU A 26 6.87 -8.27 -18.14
CA LEU A 26 6.04 -9.07 -17.25
C LEU A 26 4.78 -8.33 -16.84
N ASP A 27 4.88 -7.05 -16.53
CA ASP A 27 3.73 -6.21 -16.16
C ASP A 27 2.73 -6.08 -17.31
N TYR A 28 3.21 -5.84 -18.56
CA TYR A 28 2.34 -5.83 -19.74
C TYR A 28 1.68 -7.18 -19.99
N PHE A 29 2.42 -8.27 -19.87
CA PHE A 29 1.87 -9.61 -19.99
C PHE A 29 0.79 -9.87 -18.93
N LEU A 30 1.04 -9.51 -17.69
CA LEU A 30 0.07 -9.64 -16.58
C LEU A 30 -1.20 -8.83 -16.85
N ILE A 31 -1.07 -7.62 -17.39
CA ILE A 31 -2.23 -6.77 -17.71
C ILE A 31 -3.05 -7.41 -18.83
N ILE A 32 -2.44 -7.85 -19.93
CA ILE A 32 -3.11 -8.50 -21.04
C ILE A 32 -3.80 -9.80 -20.58
N PHE A 33 -3.06 -10.66 -19.86
CA PHE A 33 -3.58 -11.90 -19.33
C PHE A 33 -4.75 -11.68 -18.36
N SER A 34 -4.66 -10.68 -17.51
CA SER A 34 -5.71 -10.28 -16.57
C SER A 34 -6.95 -9.80 -17.29
N PHE A 35 -6.78 -9.01 -18.35
CA PHE A 35 -7.88 -8.55 -19.18
C PHE A 35 -8.61 -9.71 -19.84
N LEU A 36 -7.87 -10.64 -20.49
CA LEU A 36 -8.42 -11.83 -21.11
C LEU A 36 -9.14 -12.72 -20.07
N LYS A 37 -8.53 -12.95 -18.90
CA LYS A 37 -9.13 -13.72 -17.82
C LYS A 37 -10.44 -13.12 -17.35
N ASN A 38 -10.51 -11.81 -17.18
CA ASN A 38 -11.73 -11.13 -16.77
C ASN A 38 -12.82 -11.22 -17.87
N LEU A 39 -12.43 -11.12 -19.14
CA LEU A 39 -13.35 -11.28 -20.26
C LEU A 39 -13.96 -12.69 -20.31
N ILE A 40 -13.14 -13.73 -20.18
CA ILE A 40 -13.56 -15.14 -20.18
C ILE A 40 -14.48 -15.41 -18.98
N LEU A 41 -14.13 -14.93 -17.81
CA LEU A 41 -14.90 -15.15 -16.58
C LEU A 41 -16.11 -14.21 -16.46
N LYS A 42 -16.36 -13.36 -17.45
CA LYS A 42 -17.43 -12.32 -17.43
C LYS A 42 -17.42 -11.51 -16.14
N ARG A 43 -16.24 -11.29 -15.56
CA ARG A 43 -16.09 -10.51 -14.33
C ARG A 43 -16.33 -9.03 -14.62
N GLU A 44 -17.15 -8.41 -13.82
CA GLU A 44 -17.41 -6.98 -13.92
C GLU A 44 -16.17 -6.21 -13.41
N LEU A 45 -15.40 -5.68 -14.34
CA LEU A 45 -14.15 -4.98 -14.08
C LEU A 45 -14.30 -3.72 -13.19
N TYR A 46 -15.51 -3.18 -13.08
CA TYR A 46 -15.72 -1.82 -12.59
C TYR A 46 -16.82 -1.63 -11.54
N LYS A 47 -17.57 -2.67 -11.17
CA LYS A 47 -18.75 -2.50 -10.31
C LYS A 47 -18.46 -2.36 -8.82
N LYS A 48 -17.26 -2.70 -8.33
CA LYS A 48 -16.93 -2.49 -6.93
C LYS A 48 -16.32 -1.11 -6.74
N ASN A 49 -16.82 -0.38 -5.76
CA ASN A 49 -16.19 0.85 -5.31
C ASN A 49 -14.75 0.57 -4.89
N LEU A 50 -13.88 1.54 -5.11
CA LEU A 50 -12.49 1.46 -4.69
C LEU A 50 -12.34 2.27 -3.41
N VAL A 51 -11.88 1.63 -2.36
CA VAL A 51 -11.62 2.23 -1.06
C VAL A 51 -10.12 2.31 -0.83
N PHE A 52 -9.64 3.48 -0.48
CA PHE A 52 -8.24 3.69 -0.13
C PHE A 52 -8.10 3.71 1.39
N VAL A 53 -7.05 3.07 1.87
CA VAL A 53 -6.79 2.92 3.29
C VAL A 53 -5.36 3.27 3.61
N THR A 54 -5.17 3.99 4.68
CA THR A 54 -3.85 4.27 5.25
C THR A 54 -3.92 4.21 6.77
N GLY A 55 -2.78 4.20 7.42
CA GLY A 55 -2.68 4.32 8.86
C GLY A 55 -1.44 5.13 9.23
N ALA A 56 -1.57 5.98 10.23
CA ALA A 56 -0.48 6.83 10.69
C ALA A 56 -0.49 7.02 12.19
N ASP A 57 0.68 7.22 12.72
CA ASP A 57 0.89 7.77 14.06
C ASP A 57 1.43 9.21 14.00
N ASN A 58 1.74 9.75 15.14
CA ASN A 58 2.23 11.13 15.25
C ASN A 58 3.55 11.38 14.51
N SER A 59 4.40 10.34 14.33
CA SER A 59 5.69 10.45 13.63
C SER A 59 5.53 10.61 12.12
N PHE A 60 4.43 10.07 11.57
CA PHE A 60 4.13 10.12 10.14
C PHE A 60 3.03 11.13 9.79
N PHE A 61 2.66 12.01 10.73
CA PHE A 61 1.56 12.95 10.54
C PHE A 61 1.76 13.90 9.36
N GLU A 62 2.95 14.45 9.18
CA GLU A 62 3.24 15.37 8.08
C GLU A 62 3.15 14.67 6.69
N SER A 63 3.63 13.43 6.62
CA SER A 63 3.46 12.62 5.42
C SER A 63 1.99 12.27 5.15
N LEU A 64 1.20 12.06 6.21
CA LEU A 64 -0.24 11.83 6.10
C LEU A 64 -0.95 13.06 5.53
N VAL A 65 -0.63 14.26 5.99
CA VAL A 65 -1.21 15.51 5.47
C VAL A 65 -0.95 15.64 3.97
N GLN A 66 0.30 15.40 3.54
CA GLN A 66 0.67 15.43 2.12
C GLN A 66 -0.09 14.37 1.30
N LEU A 67 -0.25 13.16 1.85
CA LEU A 67 -1.03 12.12 1.20
C LEU A 67 -2.50 12.53 1.04
N VAL A 68 -3.12 13.07 2.10
CA VAL A 68 -4.53 13.51 2.09
C VAL A 68 -4.75 14.62 1.08
N ASP A 69 -3.89 15.63 1.08
CA ASP A 69 -3.97 16.74 0.13
C ASP A 69 -3.86 16.23 -1.33
N HIS A 70 -2.85 15.41 -1.60
CA HIS A 70 -2.68 14.79 -2.92
C HIS A 70 -3.89 13.94 -3.31
N PHE A 71 -4.42 13.16 -2.37
CA PHE A 71 -5.56 12.28 -2.59
C PHE A 71 -6.83 13.05 -2.94
N GLN A 72 -7.16 14.08 -2.19
CA GLN A 72 -8.35 14.93 -2.43
C GLN A 72 -8.30 15.58 -3.81
N ASN A 73 -7.11 16.06 -4.22
CA ASN A 73 -6.92 16.67 -5.53
C ASN A 73 -7.06 15.66 -6.68
N LYS A 74 -6.63 14.41 -6.48
CA LYS A 74 -6.58 13.39 -7.53
C LYS A 74 -7.81 12.51 -7.61
N PHE A 75 -8.42 12.22 -6.46
CA PHE A 75 -9.55 11.29 -6.31
C PHE A 75 -10.70 11.90 -5.50
N PRO A 76 -11.25 13.05 -5.92
CA PRO A 76 -12.24 13.80 -5.11
C PRO A 76 -13.51 12.99 -4.80
N ASN A 77 -13.83 11.99 -5.63
CA ASN A 77 -15.02 11.16 -5.49
C ASN A 77 -14.76 9.79 -4.83
N ASN A 78 -13.53 9.56 -4.32
CA ASN A 78 -13.20 8.31 -3.67
C ASN A 78 -13.10 8.50 -2.15
N THR A 79 -13.36 7.43 -1.43
CA THR A 79 -13.20 7.40 0.03
C THR A 79 -11.76 7.11 0.42
N LEU A 80 -11.20 7.91 1.32
CA LEU A 80 -9.95 7.64 2.01
C LEU A 80 -10.24 7.37 3.49
N ILE A 81 -9.93 6.17 3.94
CA ILE A 81 -10.02 5.77 5.34
C ILE A 81 -8.64 5.89 5.98
N ILE A 82 -8.58 6.58 7.09
CA ILE A 82 -7.36 6.81 7.87
C ILE A 82 -7.50 6.12 9.22
N TYR A 83 -6.68 5.14 9.49
CA TYR A 83 -6.60 4.55 10.82
C TYR A 83 -5.63 5.34 11.70
N ASN A 84 -6.18 5.88 12.79
CA ASN A 84 -5.38 6.53 13.82
C ASN A 84 -4.62 5.47 14.63
N LEU A 85 -3.30 5.49 14.51
CA LEU A 85 -2.38 4.60 15.22
C LEU A 85 -1.67 5.33 16.38
N GLY A 86 -2.17 6.46 16.80
CA GLY A 86 -1.60 7.30 17.86
C GLY A 86 -1.22 8.71 17.39
N ILE A 87 -2.04 9.33 16.58
CA ILE A 87 -1.95 10.76 16.24
C ILE A 87 -2.52 11.56 17.41
N ASN A 88 -1.88 12.69 17.71
CA ASN A 88 -2.38 13.63 18.70
C ASN A 88 -3.78 14.15 18.32
N GLU A 89 -4.69 14.23 19.29
CA GLU A 89 -6.10 14.61 19.08
C GLU A 89 -6.25 15.97 18.41
N ARG A 90 -5.45 16.97 18.79
CA ARG A 90 -5.50 18.30 18.19
C ARG A 90 -5.11 18.27 16.71
N LYS A 91 -4.07 17.52 16.36
CA LYS A 91 -3.66 17.35 14.97
C LYS A 91 -4.73 16.63 14.15
N LEU A 92 -5.33 15.61 14.74
CA LEU A 92 -6.39 14.83 14.11
C LEU A 92 -7.64 15.67 13.86
N SER A 93 -8.07 16.46 14.83
CA SER A 93 -9.21 17.38 14.71
C SER A 93 -8.99 18.42 13.62
N ASN A 94 -7.79 18.98 13.53
CA ASN A 94 -7.42 19.93 12.47
C ASN A 94 -7.47 19.26 11.09
N LEU A 95 -6.98 18.03 10.97
CA LEU A 95 -7.01 17.28 9.72
C LEU A 95 -8.46 17.04 9.25
N ILE A 96 -9.32 16.56 10.14
CA ILE A 96 -10.74 16.30 9.86
C ILE A 96 -11.46 17.58 9.45
N SER A 97 -11.19 18.70 10.11
CA SER A 97 -11.80 19.99 9.78
C SER A 97 -11.38 20.52 8.42
N SER A 98 -10.13 20.24 8.01
CA SER A 98 -9.60 20.68 6.71
C SER A 98 -10.03 19.80 5.54
N TYR A 99 -10.35 18.52 5.81
CA TYR A 99 -10.66 17.52 4.78
C TYR A 99 -11.92 16.71 5.13
N PRO A 100 -13.12 17.23 4.87
CA PRO A 100 -14.39 16.61 5.30
C PRO A 100 -14.68 15.25 4.62
N ASN A 101 -14.03 14.93 3.51
CA ASN A 101 -14.27 13.70 2.74
C ASN A 101 -13.39 12.50 3.18
N ILE A 102 -12.62 12.65 4.26
CA ILE A 102 -11.88 11.53 4.86
C ILE A 102 -12.71 10.86 5.95
N ILE A 103 -12.49 9.56 6.12
CA ILE A 103 -13.06 8.79 7.23
C ILE A 103 -11.91 8.44 8.17
N VAL A 104 -11.99 8.87 9.42
CA VAL A 104 -11.00 8.53 10.43
C VAL A 104 -11.55 7.45 11.35
N LYS A 105 -10.79 6.38 11.52
CA LYS A 105 -11.09 5.27 12.43
C LYS A 105 -9.98 5.09 13.44
N GLN A 106 -10.34 4.64 14.63
CA GLN A 106 -9.37 4.27 15.66
C GLN A 106 -9.03 2.79 15.50
N PHE A 107 -7.73 2.44 15.47
CA PHE A 107 -7.31 1.05 15.54
C PHE A 107 -7.15 0.65 17.02
N ASN A 108 -7.92 -0.34 17.46
CA ASN A 108 -7.86 -0.82 18.83
C ASN A 108 -6.87 -1.98 18.98
N PHE A 109 -5.63 -1.67 19.32
CA PHE A 109 -4.57 -2.67 19.49
C PHE A 109 -4.89 -3.71 20.58
N HIS A 110 -5.77 -3.38 21.55
CA HIS A 110 -6.13 -4.30 22.64
C HIS A 110 -7.03 -5.46 22.21
N GLU A 111 -7.68 -5.35 21.06
CA GLU A 111 -8.51 -6.42 20.49
C GLU A 111 -7.69 -7.47 19.73
N TYR A 112 -6.40 -7.22 19.54
CA TYR A 112 -5.50 -8.06 18.79
C TYR A 112 -4.37 -8.63 19.64
N PRO A 113 -3.79 -9.79 19.26
CA PRO A 113 -2.61 -10.32 19.91
C PRO A 113 -1.46 -9.32 19.97
N THR A 114 -0.63 -9.43 20.99
CA THR A 114 0.47 -8.46 21.25
C THR A 114 1.43 -8.21 20.10
N PHE A 115 1.61 -9.18 19.20
CA PHE A 115 2.45 -9.00 18.01
C PHE A 115 1.86 -8.03 16.96
N TYR A 116 0.58 -7.66 17.08
CA TYR A 116 -0.01 -6.56 16.29
C TYR A 116 0.35 -5.18 16.86
N SER A 117 0.80 -5.13 18.11
CA SER A 117 1.10 -3.87 18.78
C SER A 117 2.12 -3.06 18.00
N LYS A 118 1.95 -1.75 18.07
CA LYS A 118 2.93 -0.80 17.55
C LYS A 118 4.27 -1.03 18.21
N ARG A 119 5.34 -0.95 17.44
CA ARG A 119 6.71 -1.10 17.93
C ARG A 119 6.99 -0.06 19.01
N ASP A 120 7.12 -0.48 20.24
CA ASP A 120 7.70 0.35 21.29
C ASP A 120 9.18 0.57 21.00
N ASN A 121 9.71 1.75 21.32
CA ASN A 121 11.04 2.23 20.91
C ASN A 121 12.21 1.28 21.25
N PHE A 122 11.97 0.22 21.99
CA PHE A 122 13.00 -0.71 22.48
C PHE A 122 12.76 -2.18 22.20
N LYS A 123 11.64 -2.60 21.61
CA LYS A 123 11.35 -4.02 21.43
C LYS A 123 10.88 -4.36 20.02
N LYS A 124 11.42 -5.44 19.50
CA LYS A 124 11.22 -6.01 18.16
C LYS A 124 9.81 -6.53 17.87
N LEU A 125 8.79 -6.05 18.56
CA LEU A 125 7.40 -6.50 18.43
C LEU A 125 6.64 -5.62 17.44
N GLY A 126 5.74 -6.21 16.68
CA GLY A 126 4.77 -5.49 15.87
C GLY A 126 5.28 -4.95 14.53
N SER A 127 5.94 -5.79 13.75
CA SER A 127 6.37 -5.44 12.39
C SER A 127 5.18 -5.27 11.45
N TYR A 128 4.42 -4.19 11.60
CA TYR A 128 3.33 -3.83 10.69
C TYR A 128 2.19 -4.86 10.54
N ALA A 129 2.09 -5.87 11.42
CA ALA A 129 1.03 -6.89 11.37
C ALA A 129 -0.39 -6.28 11.41
N TRP A 130 -0.55 -5.13 12.07
CA TRP A 130 -1.78 -4.35 12.10
C TRP A 130 -2.28 -3.92 10.71
N LYS A 131 -1.41 -3.81 9.69
CA LYS A 131 -1.83 -3.49 8.32
C LYS A 131 -2.77 -4.54 7.76
N SER A 132 -2.46 -5.82 7.94
CA SER A 132 -3.30 -6.92 7.45
C SER A 132 -4.65 -6.96 8.16
N ALA A 133 -4.69 -6.67 9.46
CA ALA A 133 -5.94 -6.58 10.21
C ALA A 133 -6.81 -5.43 9.70
N ILE A 134 -6.25 -4.24 9.54
CA ILE A 134 -6.96 -3.07 9.00
C ILE A 134 -7.52 -3.36 7.60
N ILE A 135 -6.70 -3.93 6.70
CA ILE A 135 -7.15 -4.28 5.35
C ILE A 135 -8.32 -5.26 5.41
N TYR A 136 -8.23 -6.27 6.27
CA TYR A 136 -9.30 -7.26 6.45
C TYR A 136 -10.59 -6.65 6.99
N GLU A 137 -10.51 -5.78 8.01
CA GLU A 137 -11.67 -5.05 8.55
C GLU A 137 -12.37 -4.24 7.45
N VAL A 138 -11.59 -3.48 6.68
CA VAL A 138 -12.14 -2.63 5.62
C VAL A 138 -12.76 -3.45 4.49
N ILE A 139 -12.15 -4.56 4.10
CA ILE A 139 -12.74 -5.46 3.09
C ILE A 139 -14.09 -6.00 3.57
N LYS A 140 -14.18 -6.40 4.84
CA LYS A 140 -15.44 -6.92 5.41
C LYS A 140 -16.53 -5.85 5.50
N GLU A 141 -16.18 -4.65 5.92
CA GLU A 141 -17.13 -3.59 6.15
C GLU A 141 -17.68 -2.97 4.86
N TYR A 142 -16.80 -2.78 3.87
CA TYR A 142 -17.18 -2.08 2.62
C TYR A 142 -17.48 -3.02 1.46
N GLU A 143 -17.19 -4.31 1.59
CA GLU A 143 -17.34 -5.32 0.51
C GLU A 143 -16.74 -4.87 -0.83
N SER A 144 -15.63 -4.11 -0.76
CA SER A 144 -15.06 -3.36 -1.88
C SER A 144 -13.63 -3.79 -2.18
N GLN A 145 -13.11 -3.33 -3.31
CA GLN A 145 -11.68 -3.39 -3.58
C GLN A 145 -10.96 -2.39 -2.67
N VAL A 146 -9.96 -2.85 -1.93
CA VAL A 146 -9.19 -2.04 -0.98
C VAL A 146 -7.78 -1.83 -1.48
N ILE A 147 -7.31 -0.60 -1.46
CA ILE A 147 -5.92 -0.23 -1.71
C ILE A 147 -5.31 0.29 -0.42
N TRP A 148 -4.33 -0.43 0.10
CA TRP A 148 -3.47 0.08 1.16
C TRP A 148 -2.43 1.03 0.59
N MET A 149 -2.29 2.20 1.20
CA MET A 149 -1.26 3.19 0.86
C MET A 149 -0.49 3.56 2.12
N ASP A 150 0.82 3.40 2.10
CA ASP A 150 1.66 4.02 3.13
C ASP A 150 1.67 5.53 2.95
N THR A 151 1.79 6.29 4.05
CA THR A 151 1.70 7.76 4.04
C THR A 151 2.75 8.46 3.16
N GLY A 152 3.87 7.80 2.88
CA GLY A 152 4.90 8.29 1.96
C GLY A 152 4.62 8.03 0.48
N ASN A 153 3.52 7.36 0.13
CA ASN A 153 3.22 6.98 -1.26
C ASN A 153 2.24 7.98 -1.90
N LEU A 154 2.54 8.37 -3.14
CA LEU A 154 1.66 9.20 -3.96
C LEU A 154 1.28 8.47 -5.24
N VAL A 155 -0.02 8.48 -5.58
CA VAL A 155 -0.51 7.88 -6.81
C VAL A 155 -0.29 8.81 -7.98
N LYS A 156 0.61 8.47 -8.90
CA LYS A 156 0.90 9.29 -10.08
C LYS A 156 0.02 8.98 -11.29
N GLY A 157 -0.27 7.70 -11.52
CA GLY A 157 -0.97 7.22 -12.71
C GLY A 157 -2.48 7.02 -12.53
N LYS A 158 -3.11 6.50 -13.58
CA LYS A 158 -4.49 6.00 -13.54
C LYS A 158 -4.49 4.59 -12.96
N LEU A 159 -5.44 4.29 -12.07
CA LEU A 159 -5.52 2.98 -11.40
C LEU A 159 -6.20 1.89 -12.24
N ILE A 160 -6.52 2.17 -13.50
CA ILE A 160 -7.25 1.23 -14.35
C ILE A 160 -6.54 -0.13 -14.49
N PHE A 161 -5.23 -0.12 -14.73
CA PHE A 161 -4.46 -1.36 -14.87
C PHE A 161 -4.39 -2.14 -13.57
N LEU A 162 -4.19 -1.45 -12.44
CA LEU A 162 -4.22 -2.07 -11.12
C LEU A 162 -5.57 -2.74 -10.84
N ARG A 163 -6.67 -2.09 -11.18
CA ARG A 163 -8.02 -2.64 -11.02
C ARG A 163 -8.26 -3.87 -11.89
N ILE A 164 -7.77 -3.88 -13.12
CA ILE A 164 -7.85 -5.03 -14.03
C ILE A 164 -7.13 -6.24 -13.41
N VAL A 165 -5.90 -6.05 -12.94
CA VAL A 165 -5.10 -7.12 -12.32
C VAL A 165 -5.75 -7.58 -11.01
N LEU A 166 -6.17 -6.66 -10.15
CA LEU A 166 -6.85 -6.97 -8.90
C LEU A 166 -8.14 -7.76 -9.11
N SER A 167 -8.94 -7.42 -10.13
CA SER A 167 -10.15 -8.15 -10.48
C SER A 167 -9.86 -9.58 -10.96
N ALA A 168 -8.74 -9.79 -11.64
CA ALA A 168 -8.36 -11.10 -12.16
C ALA A 168 -7.82 -12.04 -11.07
N PHE A 169 -7.03 -11.52 -10.14
CA PHE A 169 -6.28 -12.32 -9.17
C PHE A 169 -6.77 -12.18 -7.73
N GLY A 170 -7.56 -11.16 -7.43
CA GLY A 170 -8.07 -10.88 -6.07
C GLY A 170 -7.06 -10.20 -5.15
N PHE A 171 -5.77 -10.20 -5.50
CA PHE A 171 -4.70 -9.57 -4.73
C PHE A 171 -3.59 -9.08 -5.64
N VAL A 172 -3.01 -7.93 -5.31
CA VAL A 172 -1.83 -7.36 -5.99
C VAL A 172 -0.95 -6.69 -4.95
N SER A 173 0.33 -7.02 -4.98
CA SER A 173 1.36 -6.32 -4.21
C SER A 173 2.48 -5.89 -5.16
N PRO A 174 3.03 -4.68 -5.00
CA PRO A 174 4.20 -4.29 -5.76
C PRO A 174 5.40 -5.18 -5.38
N PHE A 175 6.31 -5.34 -6.32
CA PHE A 175 7.58 -5.99 -6.03
C PHE A 175 8.35 -5.20 -4.98
N SER A 176 8.89 -5.91 -3.98
CA SER A 176 9.79 -5.37 -2.97
C SER A 176 11.22 -5.80 -3.28
N VAL A 177 12.17 -5.05 -2.75
CA VAL A 177 13.59 -5.44 -2.77
C VAL A 177 13.79 -6.60 -1.79
N GLY A 178 14.52 -7.63 -2.19
CA GLY A 178 14.79 -8.82 -1.38
C GLY A 178 13.86 -9.99 -1.66
N SER A 179 14.15 -11.12 -1.06
CA SER A 179 13.38 -12.35 -1.17
C SER A 179 12.49 -12.57 0.06
N ILE A 180 11.50 -13.46 -0.05
CA ILE A 180 10.68 -13.87 1.09
C ILE A 180 11.57 -14.37 2.24
N LYS A 181 12.66 -15.10 1.94
CA LYS A 181 13.61 -15.60 2.94
C LYS A 181 14.32 -14.51 3.72
N GLU A 182 14.59 -13.35 3.10
CA GLU A 182 15.26 -12.22 3.77
C GLU A 182 14.30 -11.45 4.69
N TRP A 183 13.01 -11.43 4.38
CA TRP A 183 12.01 -10.63 5.08
C TRP A 183 11.15 -11.43 6.07
N THR A 184 11.26 -12.77 6.04
CA THR A 184 10.40 -13.65 6.84
C THR A 184 11.24 -14.38 7.89
N HIS A 185 10.72 -14.45 9.12
CA HIS A 185 11.38 -15.21 10.17
C HIS A 185 11.44 -16.69 9.80
N PRO A 186 12.58 -17.39 10.03
CA PRO A 186 12.74 -18.81 9.64
C PRO A 186 11.58 -19.73 10.09
N SER A 187 11.11 -19.58 11.32
CA SER A 187 9.98 -20.42 11.82
C SER A 187 8.70 -20.24 11.03
N VAL A 188 8.49 -19.11 10.36
CA VAL A 188 7.32 -18.91 9.48
C VAL A 188 7.53 -19.62 8.14
N LEU A 189 8.76 -19.60 7.62
CA LEU A 189 9.11 -20.33 6.40
C LEU A 189 8.94 -21.83 6.59
N ASP A 190 9.32 -22.36 7.76
CA ASP A 190 9.13 -23.78 8.11
C ASP A 190 7.65 -24.17 8.12
N VAL A 191 6.77 -23.33 8.68
CA VAL A 191 5.32 -23.55 8.69
C VAL A 191 4.72 -23.47 7.29
N LEU A 192 5.23 -22.60 6.44
CA LEU A 192 4.76 -22.41 5.06
C LEU A 192 5.35 -23.42 4.08
N SER A 193 6.32 -24.23 4.51
CA SER A 193 7.04 -25.21 3.67
C SER A 193 7.68 -24.58 2.42
N VAL A 194 8.29 -23.40 2.54
CA VAL A 194 8.92 -22.62 1.45
C VAL A 194 10.39 -22.28 1.76
#